data_19bbbc659cde0f4d6d80b24b334f2102
#
_entry.id   19bbbc659cde0f4d6d80b24b334f2102
#
_cell.length_a   1.000
_cell.length_b   1.000
_cell.length_c   1.000
_cell.angle_alpha   90.00
_cell.angle_beta   90.00
_cell.angle_gamma   90.00
#
_symmetry.space_group_name_H-M   'P 1'
#
loop_
_entity.id
_entity.type
_entity.pdbx_description
1 polymer ?
#
loop_
_entity_poly.entity_id
_entity_poly.type
_entity_poly.pdbx_seq_one_letter_code
_entity_poly.pdbx_strand_id
1 'polypeptide(L)'
;MFLLRIPRMRERHMPSIHVITGATSGLGLAVARRLSEKTDDQIIVGARRPENATELKQVIEVDRLRVLPLDTSSLRSVRKFVETVRVSTGSKQIASVICVAGLQPLGPKSMTADGFDEVFTTNVLGHIALIEDLREHLAPKAAIITIGSGTHDPGNKLAARAGFMGADFMDARGASVGQSTRQDRDERGKALDRYATSKLCAIYHAAAAATEDRFADVRVYCFDPGLMPGTSLAREQSAIVQFAWKRVMPVLRHFVEGVSSSRNSARALVDELVLKQEKFQSGAYVEFTGKIAPASKQAVDLDAAKRFLKDARSLLVGLP
;
A
#
# COMPACT_ATOMS: atom_id res chain seq x y z
N MET A 1 -23.54 -54.14 -4.02
CA MET A 1 -22.98 -53.26 -5.07
C MET A 1 -22.36 -52.03 -4.38
N PHE A 2 -21.09 -52.15 -3.99
CA PHE A 2 -20.36 -51.06 -3.30
C PHE A 2 -19.88 -50.07 -4.33
N LEU A 3 -20.48 -48.86 -4.38
CA LEU A 3 -19.98 -47.75 -5.15
C LEU A 3 -18.75 -47.19 -4.45
N LEU A 4 -17.57 -47.51 -4.97
CA LEU A 4 -16.32 -46.85 -4.61
C LEU A 4 -16.45 -45.33 -4.90
N ARG A 5 -16.52 -44.51 -3.86
CA ARG A 5 -16.35 -43.08 -3.97
C ARG A 5 -14.92 -42.81 -4.40
N ILE A 6 -14.71 -42.46 -5.67
CA ILE A 6 -13.45 -41.91 -6.17
C ILE A 6 -13.26 -40.57 -5.45
N PRO A 7 -12.16 -40.39 -4.70
CA PRO A 7 -11.88 -39.08 -4.12
C PRO A 7 -11.70 -38.09 -5.28
N ARG A 8 -12.49 -36.98 -5.29
CA ARG A 8 -12.25 -35.88 -6.18
C ARG A 8 -10.79 -35.46 -6.02
N MET A 9 -9.97 -35.69 -7.04
CA MET A 9 -8.65 -35.11 -7.14
C MET A 9 -8.84 -33.59 -6.95
N ARG A 10 -8.31 -33.01 -5.87
CA ARG A 10 -8.14 -31.56 -5.76
C ARG A 10 -7.35 -31.19 -7.01
N GLU A 11 -7.95 -30.37 -7.87
CA GLU A 11 -7.20 -29.68 -8.92
C GLU A 11 -5.95 -29.12 -8.25
N ARG A 12 -4.78 -29.53 -8.71
CA ARG A 12 -3.51 -28.97 -8.19
C ARG A 12 -3.52 -27.51 -8.55
N HIS A 13 -3.93 -26.67 -7.61
CA HIS A 13 -3.81 -25.24 -7.74
C HIS A 13 -2.31 -24.94 -7.92
N MET A 14 -1.92 -24.46 -9.12
CA MET A 14 -0.54 -24.01 -9.35
C MET A 14 -0.29 -22.85 -8.39
N PRO A 15 0.79 -22.92 -7.57
CA PRO A 15 1.06 -21.84 -6.61
C PRO A 15 1.12 -20.49 -7.32
N SER A 16 0.30 -19.57 -6.89
CA SER A 16 0.29 -18.19 -7.35
C SER A 16 1.41 -17.39 -6.68
N ILE A 17 1.54 -16.13 -7.05
CA ILE A 17 2.57 -15.24 -6.49
C ILE A 17 1.90 -14.01 -5.90
N HIS A 18 2.33 -13.63 -4.69
CA HIS A 18 1.99 -12.37 -4.06
C HIS A 18 3.21 -11.46 -4.03
N VAL A 19 3.12 -10.27 -4.60
CA VAL A 19 4.17 -9.24 -4.57
C VAL A 19 3.83 -8.22 -3.50
N ILE A 20 4.74 -7.97 -2.54
CA ILE A 20 4.50 -7.05 -1.42
C ILE A 20 5.67 -6.08 -1.31
N THR A 21 5.41 -4.78 -1.27
CA THR A 21 6.41 -3.77 -0.94
C THR A 21 6.41 -3.46 0.55
N GLY A 22 7.58 -3.17 1.15
CA GLY A 22 7.66 -2.71 2.55
C GLY A 22 7.29 -3.76 3.60
N ALA A 23 7.54 -5.05 3.35
CA ALA A 23 7.15 -6.13 4.26
C ALA A 23 8.19 -6.49 5.33
N THR A 24 9.29 -5.76 5.50
CA THR A 24 10.31 -6.05 6.53
C THR A 24 9.88 -5.66 7.95
N SER A 25 8.77 -4.96 8.11
CA SER A 25 8.23 -4.57 9.43
C SER A 25 6.74 -4.19 9.35
N GLY A 26 6.11 -3.97 10.50
CA GLY A 26 4.78 -3.36 10.62
C GLY A 26 3.68 -4.08 9.87
N LEU A 27 2.87 -3.32 9.10
CA LEU A 27 1.75 -3.86 8.35
C LEU A 27 2.20 -4.88 7.29
N GLY A 28 3.22 -4.55 6.50
CA GLY A 28 3.67 -5.42 5.43
C GLY A 28 4.16 -6.78 5.92
N LEU A 29 4.91 -6.82 7.03
CA LEU A 29 5.32 -8.07 7.67
C LEU A 29 4.10 -8.89 8.14
N ALA A 30 3.12 -8.23 8.75
CA ALA A 30 1.90 -8.91 9.21
C ALA A 30 1.06 -9.44 8.03
N VAL A 31 1.02 -8.71 6.89
CA VAL A 31 0.37 -9.15 5.65
C VAL A 31 1.08 -10.36 5.06
N ALA A 32 2.42 -10.33 4.94
CA ALA A 32 3.19 -11.45 4.42
C ALA A 32 3.02 -12.71 5.28
N ARG A 33 3.07 -12.57 6.61
CA ARG A 33 2.78 -13.65 7.56
C ARG A 33 1.36 -14.20 7.35
N ARG A 34 0.35 -13.32 7.26
CA ARG A 34 -1.04 -13.75 7.09
C ARG A 34 -1.26 -14.51 5.80
N LEU A 35 -0.65 -14.08 4.70
CA LEU A 35 -0.68 -14.80 3.42
C LEU A 35 -0.05 -16.18 3.56
N SER A 36 1.13 -16.28 4.17
CA SER A 36 1.80 -17.57 4.36
C SER A 36 1.02 -18.54 5.23
N GLU A 37 0.22 -18.04 6.20
CA GLU A 37 -0.67 -18.85 7.04
C GLU A 37 -1.94 -19.31 6.30
N LYS A 38 -2.33 -18.65 5.22
CA LYS A 38 -3.61 -18.85 4.53
C LYS A 38 -3.50 -19.50 3.16
N THR A 39 -2.34 -19.46 2.55
CA THR A 39 -2.08 -20.00 1.21
C THR A 39 -0.76 -20.75 1.20
N ASP A 40 -0.56 -21.58 0.18
CA ASP A 40 0.73 -22.22 -0.12
C ASP A 40 1.47 -21.46 -1.24
N ASP A 41 1.04 -20.24 -1.55
CA ASP A 41 1.56 -19.41 -2.62
C ASP A 41 2.95 -18.87 -2.31
N GLN A 42 3.67 -18.46 -3.36
CA GLN A 42 4.95 -17.78 -3.24
C GLN A 42 4.76 -16.31 -2.87
N ILE A 43 5.66 -15.79 -2.04
CA ILE A 43 5.67 -14.40 -1.61
C ILE A 43 6.97 -13.75 -2.05
N ILE A 44 6.86 -12.73 -2.89
CA ILE A 44 8.01 -11.89 -3.32
C ILE A 44 7.89 -10.56 -2.58
N VAL A 45 8.91 -10.25 -1.80
CA VAL A 45 8.98 -9.02 -1.02
C VAL A 45 10.01 -8.08 -1.62
N GLY A 46 9.58 -6.85 -1.95
CA GLY A 46 10.45 -5.75 -2.27
C GLY A 46 10.89 -5.01 -1.00
N ALA A 47 12.20 -4.91 -0.76
CA ALA A 47 12.77 -4.26 0.41
C ALA A 47 14.02 -3.45 0.07
N ARG A 48 14.18 -2.24 0.66
CA ARG A 48 15.39 -1.41 0.47
C ARG A 48 16.66 -2.11 0.95
N ARG A 49 16.53 -2.93 1.98
CA ARG A 49 17.62 -3.71 2.61
C ARG A 49 17.13 -5.15 2.82
N PRO A 50 17.28 -6.03 1.83
CA PRO A 50 16.82 -7.43 1.91
C PRO A 50 17.44 -8.22 3.07
N GLU A 51 18.63 -7.86 3.51
CA GLU A 51 19.31 -8.43 4.68
C GLU A 51 18.53 -8.23 5.98
N ASN A 52 17.75 -7.17 6.09
CA ASN A 52 16.93 -6.87 7.28
C ASN A 52 15.61 -7.65 7.34
N ALA A 53 15.36 -8.56 6.39
CA ALA A 53 14.15 -9.38 6.33
C ALA A 53 14.19 -10.61 7.28
N THR A 54 14.87 -10.51 8.40
CA THR A 54 15.10 -11.62 9.34
C THR A 54 13.81 -12.22 9.87
N GLU A 55 12.85 -11.35 10.27
CA GLU A 55 11.55 -11.83 10.80
C GLU A 55 10.71 -12.55 9.73
N LEU A 56 10.79 -12.12 8.45
CA LEU A 56 10.11 -12.84 7.36
C LEU A 56 10.66 -14.24 7.18
N LYS A 57 11.98 -14.39 7.22
CA LYS A 57 12.69 -15.67 7.06
C LYS A 57 12.41 -16.64 8.22
N GLN A 58 11.97 -16.14 9.37
CA GLN A 58 11.57 -16.95 10.52
C GLN A 58 10.13 -17.47 10.44
N VAL A 59 9.26 -16.80 9.67
CA VAL A 59 7.83 -17.07 9.67
C VAL A 59 7.28 -17.57 8.34
N ILE A 60 8.09 -17.51 7.27
CA ILE A 60 7.74 -18.01 5.94
C ILE A 60 8.81 -18.99 5.49
N GLU A 61 8.39 -20.12 4.97
CA GLU A 61 9.26 -21.17 4.45
C GLU A 61 10.17 -20.62 3.33
N VAL A 62 11.42 -21.08 3.32
CA VAL A 62 12.49 -20.51 2.47
C VAL A 62 12.23 -20.68 0.97
N ASP A 63 11.57 -21.76 0.59
CA ASP A 63 11.20 -22.06 -0.80
C ASP A 63 10.00 -21.24 -1.30
N ARG A 64 9.23 -20.66 -0.37
CA ARG A 64 8.07 -19.80 -0.66
C ARG A 64 8.39 -18.30 -0.57
N LEU A 65 9.52 -17.91 0.01
CA LEU A 65 9.89 -16.50 0.22
C LEU A 65 11.05 -16.08 -0.70
N ARG A 66 10.85 -14.98 -1.43
CA ARG A 66 11.95 -14.25 -2.07
C ARG A 66 11.95 -12.81 -1.60
N VAL A 67 13.10 -12.31 -1.16
CA VAL A 67 13.29 -10.91 -0.78
C VAL A 67 14.25 -10.27 -1.77
N LEU A 68 13.78 -9.28 -2.50
CA LEU A 68 14.50 -8.64 -3.59
C LEU A 68 14.73 -7.16 -3.27
N PRO A 69 15.83 -6.56 -3.74
CA PRO A 69 16.08 -5.13 -3.57
C PRO A 69 15.01 -4.29 -4.25
N LEU A 70 14.40 -3.36 -3.52
CA LEU A 70 13.44 -2.39 -4.02
C LEU A 70 13.47 -1.12 -3.17
N ASP A 71 13.74 -0.01 -3.81
CA ASP A 71 13.50 1.34 -3.29
C ASP A 71 12.40 2.00 -4.12
N THR A 72 11.22 2.19 -3.54
CA THR A 72 10.07 2.80 -4.21
C THR A 72 10.24 4.30 -4.46
N SER A 73 11.26 4.95 -3.85
CA SER A 73 11.63 6.33 -4.16
C SER A 73 12.50 6.47 -5.41
N SER A 74 12.95 5.37 -6.01
CA SER A 74 13.79 5.33 -7.22
C SER A 74 13.10 4.55 -8.33
N LEU A 75 12.69 5.23 -9.40
CA LEU A 75 12.02 4.60 -10.53
C LEU A 75 12.92 3.56 -11.24
N ARG A 76 14.22 3.80 -11.29
CA ARG A 76 15.21 2.81 -11.76
C ARG A 76 15.18 1.54 -10.90
N SER A 77 15.10 1.69 -9.58
CA SER A 77 15.02 0.54 -8.66
C SER A 77 13.73 -0.24 -8.86
N VAL A 78 12.60 0.46 -9.08
CA VAL A 78 11.31 -0.16 -9.38
C VAL A 78 11.39 -1.00 -10.65
N ARG A 79 11.91 -0.47 -11.74
CA ARG A 79 12.04 -1.20 -13.02
C ARG A 79 12.94 -2.44 -12.89
N LYS A 80 14.09 -2.31 -12.24
CA LYS A 80 14.97 -3.45 -11.98
C LYS A 80 14.29 -4.53 -11.13
N PHE A 81 13.52 -4.13 -10.14
CA PHE A 81 12.73 -5.06 -9.33
C PHE A 81 11.70 -5.79 -10.19
N VAL A 82 10.95 -5.09 -11.03
CA VAL A 82 9.97 -5.66 -11.95
C VAL A 82 10.62 -6.69 -12.89
N GLU A 83 11.75 -6.36 -13.51
CA GLU A 83 12.50 -7.31 -14.36
C GLU A 83 12.87 -8.58 -13.60
N THR A 84 13.36 -8.43 -12.36
CA THR A 84 13.72 -9.59 -11.51
C THR A 84 12.49 -10.41 -11.14
N VAL A 85 11.35 -9.77 -10.85
CA VAL A 85 10.07 -10.44 -10.60
C VAL A 85 9.63 -11.21 -11.85
N ARG A 86 9.63 -10.61 -13.02
CA ARG A 86 9.25 -11.24 -14.31
C ARG A 86 10.08 -12.51 -14.58
N VAL A 87 11.38 -12.44 -14.42
CA VAL A 87 12.28 -13.61 -14.57
C VAL A 87 11.97 -14.67 -13.50
N SER A 88 11.67 -14.24 -12.27
CA SER A 88 11.41 -15.13 -11.16
C SER A 88 10.07 -15.84 -11.24
N THR A 89 9.06 -15.22 -11.85
CA THR A 89 7.72 -15.78 -11.97
C THR A 89 7.64 -16.90 -13.01
N GLY A 90 8.44 -16.82 -14.08
CA GLY A 90 8.33 -17.73 -15.22
C GLY A 90 6.93 -17.71 -15.82
N SER A 91 6.27 -18.86 -15.88
CA SER A 91 4.87 -18.99 -16.35
C SER A 91 3.81 -18.76 -15.27
N LYS A 92 4.23 -18.53 -14.01
CA LYS A 92 3.30 -18.29 -12.91
C LYS A 92 2.74 -16.87 -12.99
N GLN A 93 1.47 -16.71 -12.59
CA GLN A 93 0.79 -15.42 -12.57
C GLN A 93 0.79 -14.81 -11.17
N ILE A 94 0.72 -13.49 -11.11
CA ILE A 94 0.70 -12.72 -9.88
C ILE A 94 -0.76 -12.61 -9.41
N ALA A 95 -1.08 -13.20 -8.27
CA ALA A 95 -2.41 -13.13 -7.65
C ALA A 95 -2.66 -11.85 -6.87
N SER A 96 -1.62 -11.18 -6.38
CA SER A 96 -1.76 -9.84 -5.79
C SER A 96 -0.50 -9.01 -5.86
N VAL A 97 -0.69 -7.67 -5.95
CA VAL A 97 0.34 -6.65 -5.74
C VAL A 97 -0.11 -5.76 -4.59
N ILE A 98 0.63 -5.80 -3.46
CA ILE A 98 0.27 -5.12 -2.22
C ILE A 98 1.32 -4.05 -1.91
N CYS A 99 0.96 -2.80 -2.13
CA CYS A 99 1.82 -1.62 -2.09
C CYS A 99 1.87 -1.01 -0.68
N VAL A 100 2.57 -1.66 0.27
CA VAL A 100 2.62 -1.22 1.68
C VAL A 100 3.77 -0.25 1.98
N ALA A 101 4.83 -0.26 1.18
CA ALA A 101 5.95 0.66 1.38
C ALA A 101 5.47 2.12 1.45
N GLY A 102 6.00 2.86 2.39
CA GLY A 102 5.61 4.25 2.57
C GLY A 102 6.42 4.93 3.66
N LEU A 103 6.49 6.24 3.59
CA LEU A 103 7.13 7.08 4.58
C LEU A 103 6.23 8.25 4.98
N GLN A 104 6.42 8.72 6.21
CA GLN A 104 5.78 9.89 6.77
C GLN A 104 6.85 10.71 7.49
N PRO A 105 7.60 11.57 6.77
CA PRO A 105 8.58 12.44 7.39
C PRO A 105 7.87 13.56 8.16
N LEU A 106 8.60 14.14 9.13
CA LEU A 106 8.15 15.30 9.90
C LEU A 106 9.05 16.53 9.66
N GLY A 107 10.04 16.38 8.81
CA GLY A 107 11.03 17.40 8.48
C GLY A 107 10.83 18.04 7.11
N PRO A 108 11.85 18.78 6.66
CA PRO A 108 11.86 19.45 5.38
C PRO A 108 11.62 18.50 4.20
N LYS A 109 11.21 19.09 3.08
CA LYS A 109 11.05 18.37 1.83
C LYS A 109 12.38 17.80 1.35
N SER A 110 12.37 16.53 0.95
CA SER A 110 13.46 15.84 0.27
C SER A 110 13.05 15.50 -1.17
N MET A 111 13.99 15.63 -2.10
CA MET A 111 13.79 15.31 -3.51
C MET A 111 14.53 14.02 -3.87
N THR A 112 13.93 13.18 -4.69
CA THR A 112 14.57 11.99 -5.25
C THR A 112 15.57 12.36 -6.35
N ALA A 113 16.40 11.41 -6.76
CA ALA A 113 17.29 11.57 -7.89
C ALA A 113 16.53 11.84 -9.22
N ASP A 114 15.29 11.39 -9.29
CA ASP A 114 14.41 11.60 -10.45
C ASP A 114 13.73 12.99 -10.43
N GLY A 115 14.04 13.86 -9.43
CA GLY A 115 13.55 15.24 -9.32
C GLY A 115 12.14 15.36 -8.74
N PHE A 116 11.63 14.36 -8.05
CA PHE A 116 10.31 14.37 -7.42
C PHE A 116 10.39 14.43 -5.88
N ASP A 117 9.31 14.87 -5.23
CA ASP A 117 9.15 14.79 -3.78
C ASP A 117 9.25 13.32 -3.32
N GLU A 118 10.09 13.07 -2.30
CA GLU A 118 10.36 11.71 -1.82
C GLU A 118 9.11 11.02 -1.26
N VAL A 119 8.21 11.79 -0.60
CA VAL A 119 6.95 11.25 -0.05
C VAL A 119 6.03 10.81 -1.18
N PHE A 120 5.86 11.68 -2.17
CA PHE A 120 5.01 11.38 -3.33
C PHE A 120 5.55 10.19 -4.11
N THR A 121 6.86 10.17 -4.36
CA THR A 121 7.47 9.07 -5.13
C THR A 121 7.36 7.76 -4.39
N THR A 122 7.73 7.72 -3.10
CA THR A 122 7.71 6.49 -2.29
C THR A 122 6.30 5.93 -2.11
N ASN A 123 5.33 6.82 -1.79
CA ASN A 123 3.98 6.38 -1.40
C ASN A 123 3.06 6.17 -2.60
N VAL A 124 3.37 6.79 -3.76
CA VAL A 124 2.45 6.87 -4.90
C VAL A 124 3.12 6.51 -6.22
N LEU A 125 4.04 7.35 -6.71
CA LEU A 125 4.55 7.26 -8.09
C LEU A 125 5.31 5.97 -8.35
N GLY A 126 6.16 5.54 -7.41
CA GLY A 126 6.87 4.25 -7.48
C GLY A 126 5.93 3.06 -7.46
N HIS A 127 4.79 3.15 -6.77
CA HIS A 127 3.77 2.09 -6.79
C HIS A 127 2.96 2.10 -8.08
N ILE A 128 2.64 3.28 -8.64
CA ILE A 128 2.00 3.36 -9.97
C ILE A 128 2.92 2.70 -11.01
N ALA A 129 4.21 3.05 -11.03
CA ALA A 129 5.18 2.44 -11.94
C ALA A 129 5.24 0.91 -11.77
N LEU A 130 5.32 0.42 -10.54
CA LEU A 130 5.33 -1.01 -10.22
C LEU A 130 4.09 -1.74 -10.77
N ILE A 131 2.90 -1.18 -10.53
CA ILE A 131 1.63 -1.76 -10.95
C ILE A 131 1.52 -1.77 -12.48
N GLU A 132 1.85 -0.65 -13.12
CA GLU A 132 1.83 -0.53 -14.59
C GLU A 132 2.75 -1.57 -15.25
N ASP A 133 3.96 -1.70 -14.74
CA ASP A 133 4.96 -2.59 -15.31
C ASP A 133 4.67 -4.08 -15.02
N LEU A 134 3.95 -4.41 -13.93
CA LEU A 134 3.55 -5.80 -13.61
C LEU A 134 2.20 -6.20 -14.21
N ARG A 135 1.44 -5.28 -14.79
CA ARG A 135 0.05 -5.48 -15.22
C ARG A 135 -0.16 -6.74 -16.07
N GLU A 136 0.66 -6.97 -17.07
CA GLU A 136 0.54 -8.12 -17.98
C GLU A 136 0.85 -9.48 -17.35
N HIS A 137 1.41 -9.47 -16.13
CA HIS A 137 1.71 -10.69 -15.37
C HIS A 137 0.66 -11.00 -14.29
N LEU A 138 -0.39 -10.17 -14.20
CA LEU A 138 -1.45 -10.37 -13.23
C LEU A 138 -2.37 -11.52 -13.64
N ALA A 139 -2.74 -12.34 -12.70
CA ALA A 139 -3.78 -13.35 -12.88
C ALA A 139 -5.15 -12.68 -13.09
N PRO A 140 -6.09 -13.31 -13.80
CA PRO A 140 -7.49 -12.91 -13.74
C PRO A 140 -7.95 -12.84 -12.28
N LYS A 141 -8.70 -11.77 -11.93
CA LYS A 141 -9.15 -11.48 -10.56
C LYS A 141 -8.02 -11.20 -9.54
N ALA A 142 -6.79 -10.94 -9.99
CA ALA A 142 -5.71 -10.50 -9.10
C ALA A 142 -6.13 -9.26 -8.29
N ALA A 143 -5.59 -9.13 -7.07
CA ALA A 143 -5.85 -7.98 -6.22
C ALA A 143 -4.69 -6.98 -6.24
N ILE A 144 -4.95 -5.75 -6.60
CA ILE A 144 -4.01 -4.62 -6.47
C ILE A 144 -4.46 -3.80 -5.26
N ILE A 145 -3.56 -3.59 -4.30
CA ILE A 145 -3.91 -2.89 -3.06
C ILE A 145 -2.90 -1.77 -2.80
N THR A 146 -3.39 -0.54 -2.77
CA THR A 146 -2.64 0.64 -2.31
C THR A 146 -3.03 1.00 -0.88
N ILE A 147 -2.17 1.72 -0.16
CA ILE A 147 -2.43 2.10 1.23
C ILE A 147 -2.82 3.57 1.32
N GLY A 148 -4.09 3.81 1.62
CA GLY A 148 -4.64 5.11 1.99
C GLY A 148 -4.42 5.45 3.47
N SER A 149 -5.16 6.41 3.96
CA SER A 149 -5.25 6.79 5.37
C SER A 149 -6.35 7.83 5.57
N GLY A 150 -7.05 7.80 6.70
CA GLY A 150 -7.98 8.86 7.09
C GLY A 150 -7.35 10.25 7.23
N THR A 151 -6.02 10.37 7.18
CA THR A 151 -5.32 11.67 7.19
C THR A 151 -5.61 12.54 5.97
N HIS A 152 -6.09 11.95 4.86
CA HIS A 152 -6.49 12.68 3.66
C HIS A 152 -7.73 13.55 3.87
N ASP A 153 -8.57 13.21 4.85
CA ASP A 153 -9.85 13.87 5.10
C ASP A 153 -9.70 14.98 6.14
N PRO A 154 -9.98 16.25 5.79
CA PRO A 154 -9.97 17.35 6.74
C PRO A 154 -11.03 17.22 7.85
N GLY A 155 -12.08 16.41 7.62
CA GLY A 155 -13.12 16.11 8.61
C GLY A 155 -12.73 15.05 9.65
N ASN A 156 -11.58 14.38 9.48
CA ASN A 156 -11.15 13.33 10.40
C ASN A 156 -10.60 13.93 11.72
N LYS A 157 -11.41 13.84 12.78
CA LYS A 157 -11.08 14.42 14.10
C LYS A 157 -9.83 13.79 14.74
N LEU A 158 -9.58 12.49 14.51
CA LEU A 158 -8.41 11.81 15.05
C LEU A 158 -7.12 12.32 14.37
N ALA A 159 -7.16 12.46 13.05
CA ALA A 159 -6.06 13.03 12.28
C ALA A 159 -5.82 14.51 12.63
N ALA A 160 -6.88 15.29 12.80
CA ALA A 160 -6.77 16.70 13.19
C ALA A 160 -6.06 16.89 14.55
N ARG A 161 -6.31 16.02 15.54
CA ARG A 161 -5.60 16.02 16.82
C ARG A 161 -4.09 15.74 16.68
N ALA A 162 -3.68 15.07 15.61
CA ALA A 162 -2.27 14.82 15.28
C ALA A 162 -1.65 15.94 14.39
N GLY A 163 -2.39 17.00 14.09
CA GLY A 163 -1.96 18.16 13.31
C GLY A 163 -2.21 18.06 11.81
N PHE A 164 -2.92 17.04 11.32
CA PHE A 164 -3.33 16.96 9.93
C PHE A 164 -4.49 17.90 9.63
N MET A 165 -4.47 18.50 8.45
CA MET A 165 -5.54 19.37 7.93
C MET A 165 -6.19 18.79 6.66
N GLY A 166 -6.02 17.50 6.42
CA GLY A 166 -6.41 16.84 5.17
C GLY A 166 -5.38 17.04 4.06
N ALA A 167 -5.67 16.48 2.90
CA ALA A 167 -4.82 16.61 1.72
C ALA A 167 -4.73 18.08 1.24
N ASP A 168 -3.56 18.48 0.76
CA ASP A 168 -3.30 19.75 0.08
C ASP A 168 -2.99 19.45 -1.38
N PHE A 169 -3.98 18.98 -2.12
CA PHE A 169 -3.84 18.50 -3.49
C PHE A 169 -4.45 19.47 -4.48
N MET A 170 -3.66 19.93 -5.44
CA MET A 170 -4.08 20.69 -6.61
C MET A 170 -4.12 19.83 -7.87
N ASP A 171 -2.96 19.25 -8.22
CA ASP A 171 -2.78 18.37 -9.36
C ASP A 171 -1.59 17.43 -9.13
N ALA A 172 -1.38 16.48 -10.05
CA ALA A 172 -0.30 15.50 -9.94
C ALA A 172 1.09 16.12 -10.02
N ARG A 173 1.26 17.18 -10.81
CA ARG A 173 2.54 17.89 -10.96
C ARG A 173 2.91 18.63 -9.69
N GLY A 174 1.97 19.38 -9.11
CA GLY A 174 2.18 20.05 -7.82
C GLY A 174 2.50 19.04 -6.71
N ALA A 175 1.76 17.94 -6.62
CA ALA A 175 2.03 16.86 -5.68
C ALA A 175 3.41 16.22 -5.90
N SER A 176 3.83 16.03 -7.15
CA SER A 176 5.12 15.42 -7.49
C SER A 176 6.33 16.26 -7.09
N VAL A 177 6.17 17.54 -6.89
CA VAL A 177 7.24 18.44 -6.40
C VAL A 177 7.02 18.89 -4.95
N GLY A 178 6.03 18.29 -4.26
CA GLY A 178 5.70 18.63 -2.87
C GLY A 178 5.25 20.09 -2.70
N GLN A 179 4.50 20.62 -3.66
CA GLN A 179 3.95 21.97 -3.61
C GLN A 179 2.88 22.05 -2.52
N SER A 180 2.85 23.16 -1.78
CA SER A 180 1.81 23.44 -0.78
C SER A 180 1.10 24.75 -1.11
N THR A 181 -0.22 24.77 -0.94
CA THR A 181 -1.03 25.99 -0.98
C THR A 181 -1.04 26.72 0.37
N ARG A 182 -0.68 26.01 1.44
CA ARG A 182 -0.69 26.46 2.84
C ARG A 182 0.68 27.01 3.22
N GLN A 183 1.03 28.19 2.71
CA GLN A 183 2.37 28.81 2.85
C GLN A 183 2.71 29.20 4.28
N ASP A 184 1.72 29.47 5.11
CA ASP A 184 1.81 29.88 6.52
C ASP A 184 2.12 28.71 7.48
N ARG A 185 2.04 27.46 7.02
CA ARG A 185 2.39 26.31 7.84
C ARG A 185 3.90 26.17 8.03
N ASP A 186 4.30 25.73 9.21
CA ASP A 186 5.68 25.34 9.49
C ASP A 186 6.12 24.09 8.69
N GLU A 187 7.39 23.75 8.70
CA GLU A 187 7.93 22.61 7.95
C GLU A 187 7.30 21.29 8.35
N ARG A 188 6.98 21.11 9.64
CA ARG A 188 6.27 19.92 10.12
C ARG A 188 4.85 19.86 9.54
N GLY A 189 4.14 20.97 9.56
CA GLY A 189 2.80 21.06 9.00
C GLY A 189 2.78 20.77 7.50
N LYS A 190 3.72 21.34 6.74
CA LYS A 190 3.90 21.05 5.31
C LYS A 190 4.24 19.58 5.06
N ALA A 191 5.04 18.93 5.93
CA ALA A 191 5.33 17.51 5.82
C ALA A 191 4.08 16.64 6.05
N LEU A 192 3.24 16.99 7.01
CA LEU A 192 1.94 16.32 7.24
C LEU A 192 1.00 16.49 6.03
N ASP A 193 1.00 17.67 5.40
CA ASP A 193 0.20 17.93 4.19
C ASP A 193 0.67 17.10 3.00
N ARG A 194 1.98 16.99 2.76
CA ARG A 194 2.54 16.12 1.71
C ARG A 194 2.15 14.65 1.93
N TYR A 195 2.23 14.18 3.17
CA TYR A 195 1.79 12.83 3.51
C TYR A 195 0.29 12.63 3.26
N ALA A 196 -0.57 13.52 3.77
CA ALA A 196 -2.01 13.45 3.58
C ALA A 196 -2.39 13.48 2.08
N THR A 197 -1.70 14.32 1.29
CA THR A 197 -1.83 14.38 -0.16
C THR A 197 -1.44 13.05 -0.83
N SER A 198 -0.35 12.43 -0.41
CA SER A 198 0.02 11.10 -0.93
C SER A 198 -1.04 10.03 -0.64
N LYS A 199 -1.76 10.15 0.49
CA LYS A 199 -2.83 9.21 0.85
C LYS A 199 -4.11 9.43 0.05
N LEU A 200 -4.45 10.68 -0.29
CA LEU A 200 -5.49 11.00 -1.26
C LEU A 200 -5.14 10.42 -2.65
N CYS A 201 -3.91 10.61 -3.11
CA CYS A 201 -3.44 10.12 -4.40
C CYS A 201 -3.52 8.57 -4.50
N ALA A 202 -3.29 7.85 -3.39
CA ALA A 202 -3.46 6.40 -3.35
C ALA A 202 -4.94 5.99 -3.51
N ILE A 203 -5.89 6.76 -2.94
CA ILE A 203 -7.33 6.56 -3.14
C ILE A 203 -7.70 6.85 -4.61
N TYR A 204 -7.23 7.96 -5.16
CA TYR A 204 -7.45 8.31 -6.56
C TYR A 204 -6.94 7.25 -7.51
N HIS A 205 -5.73 6.69 -7.27
CA HIS A 205 -5.21 5.60 -8.08
C HIS A 205 -6.19 4.43 -8.13
N ALA A 206 -6.66 3.94 -6.98
CA ALA A 206 -7.56 2.81 -6.95
C ALA A 206 -8.90 3.10 -7.64
N ALA A 207 -9.51 4.26 -7.36
CA ALA A 207 -10.77 4.66 -7.95
C ALA A 207 -10.70 4.81 -9.48
N ALA A 208 -9.64 5.46 -9.99
CA ALA A 208 -9.47 5.69 -11.42
C ALA A 208 -9.09 4.41 -12.17
N ALA A 209 -8.11 3.65 -11.69
CA ALA A 209 -7.66 2.42 -12.33
C ALA A 209 -8.79 1.40 -12.48
N ALA A 210 -9.67 1.30 -11.49
CA ALA A 210 -10.83 0.41 -11.53
C ALA A 210 -11.85 0.74 -12.66
N THR A 211 -11.77 1.92 -13.28
CA THR A 211 -12.65 2.31 -14.39
C THR A 211 -12.04 2.07 -15.76
N GLU A 212 -10.81 1.59 -15.83
CA GLU A 212 -10.10 1.37 -17.10
C GLU A 212 -10.24 -0.07 -17.59
N ASP A 213 -10.55 -0.26 -18.86
CA ASP A 213 -10.71 -1.59 -19.49
C ASP A 213 -9.49 -2.50 -19.29
N ARG A 214 -8.30 -1.91 -19.26
CA ARG A 214 -7.04 -2.66 -19.05
C ARG A 214 -6.88 -3.22 -17.63
N PHE A 215 -7.74 -2.86 -16.69
CA PHE A 215 -7.85 -3.41 -15.34
C PHE A 215 -9.18 -4.12 -15.09
N ALA A 216 -10.00 -4.36 -16.13
CA ALA A 216 -11.33 -4.97 -16.01
C ALA A 216 -11.28 -6.37 -15.37
N ASP A 217 -10.22 -7.13 -15.66
CA ASP A 217 -10.05 -8.50 -15.15
C ASP A 217 -9.40 -8.59 -13.77
N VAL A 218 -9.05 -7.44 -13.15
CA VAL A 218 -8.42 -7.39 -11.84
C VAL A 218 -9.22 -6.53 -10.87
N ARG A 219 -8.90 -6.62 -9.59
CA ARG A 219 -9.56 -5.86 -8.52
C ARG A 219 -8.58 -4.86 -7.94
N VAL A 220 -8.90 -3.59 -8.01
CA VAL A 220 -8.04 -2.53 -7.48
C VAL A 220 -8.71 -1.94 -6.25
N TYR A 221 -7.98 -1.88 -5.14
CA TYR A 221 -8.48 -1.36 -3.86
C TYR A 221 -7.50 -0.36 -3.25
N CYS A 222 -8.04 0.58 -2.49
CA CYS A 222 -7.27 1.33 -1.52
C CYS A 222 -7.65 0.88 -0.11
N PHE A 223 -6.66 0.67 0.76
CA PHE A 223 -6.89 0.17 2.11
C PHE A 223 -6.44 1.18 3.17
N ASP A 224 -7.32 1.49 4.13
CA ASP A 224 -6.98 2.25 5.34
C ASP A 224 -6.64 1.29 6.48
N PRO A 225 -5.38 1.21 6.89
CA PRO A 225 -4.98 0.33 7.98
C PRO A 225 -5.38 0.84 9.36
N GLY A 226 -5.96 2.05 9.47
CA GLY A 226 -6.18 2.73 10.74
C GLY A 226 -4.90 3.22 11.39
N LEU A 227 -5.03 3.86 12.53
CA LEU A 227 -3.88 4.26 13.34
C LEU A 227 -3.28 3.03 14.01
N MET A 228 -2.04 2.68 13.67
CA MET A 228 -1.34 1.49 14.18
C MET A 228 -0.21 1.88 15.15
N PRO A 229 -0.49 1.99 16.45
CA PRO A 229 0.53 2.23 17.45
C PRO A 229 1.59 1.12 17.46
N GLY A 230 2.84 1.49 17.75
CA GLY A 230 3.96 0.55 17.80
C GLY A 230 4.64 0.29 16.45
N THR A 231 4.13 0.86 15.35
CA THR A 231 4.80 0.81 14.05
C THR A 231 5.89 1.87 13.91
N SER A 232 6.70 1.75 12.87
CA SER A 232 7.81 2.66 12.59
C SER A 232 7.40 4.08 12.19
N LEU A 233 6.11 4.39 12.10
CA LEU A 233 5.57 5.72 11.79
C LEU A 233 5.97 6.80 12.81
N ALA A 234 6.27 6.41 14.06
CA ALA A 234 6.70 7.34 15.11
C ALA A 234 8.23 7.46 15.26
N ARG A 235 9.04 6.98 14.32
CA ARG A 235 10.52 6.98 14.45
C ARG A 235 11.12 8.37 14.63
N GLU A 236 10.52 9.40 14.01
CA GLU A 236 10.99 10.79 14.06
C GLU A 236 10.37 11.60 15.22
N GLN A 237 9.54 10.97 16.06
CA GLN A 237 8.95 11.61 17.21
C GLN A 237 9.92 11.63 18.41
N SER A 238 9.67 12.51 19.39
CA SER A 238 10.45 12.54 20.64
C SER A 238 10.39 11.20 21.39
N ALA A 239 11.39 10.92 22.22
CA ALA A 239 11.48 9.67 22.99
C ALA A 239 10.22 9.41 23.85
N ILE A 240 9.63 10.47 24.42
CA ILE A 240 8.40 10.38 25.23
C ILE A 240 7.22 9.95 24.34
N VAL A 241 7.07 10.54 23.15
CA VAL A 241 6.02 10.18 22.21
C VAL A 241 6.23 8.76 21.70
N GLN A 242 7.46 8.36 21.40
CA GLN A 242 7.78 6.98 21.02
C GLN A 242 7.44 5.97 22.13
N PHE A 243 7.72 6.30 23.39
CA PHE A 243 7.37 5.46 24.53
C PHE A 243 5.86 5.33 24.69
N ALA A 244 5.12 6.45 24.68
CA ALA A 244 3.66 6.45 24.73
C ALA A 244 3.05 5.68 23.55
N TRP A 245 3.59 5.86 22.34
CA TRP A 245 3.18 5.16 21.12
C TRP A 245 3.36 3.65 21.22
N LYS A 246 4.48 3.20 21.80
CA LYS A 246 4.81 1.77 21.93
C LYS A 246 4.13 1.08 23.11
N ARG A 247 3.88 1.79 24.22
CA ARG A 247 3.44 1.18 25.48
C ARG A 247 2.01 1.53 25.88
N VAL A 248 1.58 2.78 25.68
CA VAL A 248 0.28 3.28 26.15
C VAL A 248 -0.78 3.09 25.07
N MET A 249 -0.50 3.51 23.85
CA MET A 249 -1.47 3.46 22.74
C MET A 249 -1.97 2.04 22.39
N PRO A 250 -1.16 0.96 22.46
CA PRO A 250 -1.67 -0.38 22.23
C PRO A 250 -2.77 -0.83 23.23
N VAL A 251 -2.76 -0.30 24.43
CA VAL A 251 -3.80 -0.56 25.44
C VAL A 251 -5.06 0.24 25.14
N LEU A 252 -4.91 1.50 24.71
CA LEU A 252 -6.02 2.39 24.38
C LEU A 252 -6.78 2.00 23.09
N ARG A 253 -6.20 1.14 22.24
CA ARG A 253 -6.83 0.70 20.98
C ARG A 253 -8.23 0.09 21.13
N HIS A 254 -8.54 -0.45 22.27
CA HIS A 254 -9.86 -1.04 22.56
C HIS A 254 -10.93 0.00 22.88
N PHE A 255 -10.53 1.24 23.16
CA PHE A 255 -11.40 2.33 23.60
C PHE A 255 -11.41 3.53 22.65
N VAL A 256 -10.51 3.55 21.64
CA VAL A 256 -10.39 4.66 20.70
C VAL A 256 -10.75 4.17 19.30
N GLU A 257 -11.83 4.74 18.75
CA GLU A 257 -12.25 4.50 17.37
C GLU A 257 -11.15 4.91 16.37
N GLY A 258 -10.96 4.13 15.29
CA GLY A 258 -9.92 4.41 14.29
C GLY A 258 -8.52 3.87 14.63
N VAL A 259 -8.33 3.24 15.80
CA VAL A 259 -7.06 2.62 16.19
C VAL A 259 -7.09 1.11 15.91
N SER A 260 -6.04 0.60 15.27
CA SER A 260 -5.90 -0.80 14.90
C SER A 260 -4.55 -1.38 15.37
N SER A 261 -4.27 -2.60 14.96
CA SER A 261 -2.95 -3.24 15.07
C SER A 261 -2.55 -3.80 13.71
N SER A 262 -1.23 -3.92 13.47
CA SER A 262 -0.73 -4.52 12.22
C SER A 262 -1.36 -5.88 11.95
N ARG A 263 -1.62 -6.70 12.99
CA ARG A 263 -2.26 -8.02 12.87
C ARG A 263 -3.72 -7.92 12.43
N ASN A 264 -4.51 -7.03 13.04
CA ASN A 264 -5.92 -6.86 12.68
C ASN A 264 -6.08 -6.27 11.28
N SER A 265 -5.28 -5.25 10.96
CA SER A 265 -5.29 -4.62 9.63
C SER A 265 -4.82 -5.60 8.55
N ALA A 266 -3.79 -6.41 8.83
CA ALA A 266 -3.34 -7.46 7.90
C ALA A 266 -4.42 -8.53 7.68
N ARG A 267 -5.16 -8.92 8.75
CA ARG A 267 -6.27 -9.85 8.62
C ARG A 267 -7.38 -9.29 7.73
N ALA A 268 -7.79 -8.05 7.96
CA ALA A 268 -8.80 -7.41 7.13
C ALA A 268 -8.34 -7.29 5.67
N LEU A 269 -7.11 -6.84 5.43
CA LEU A 269 -6.55 -6.71 4.09
C LEU A 269 -6.49 -8.06 3.36
N VAL A 270 -5.89 -9.08 3.96
CA VAL A 270 -5.70 -10.38 3.31
C VAL A 270 -7.02 -11.12 3.16
N ASP A 271 -7.78 -11.27 4.26
CA ASP A 271 -8.98 -12.11 4.24
C ASP A 271 -10.09 -11.50 3.40
N GLU A 272 -10.24 -10.15 3.40
CA GLU A 272 -11.35 -9.48 2.73
C GLU A 272 -11.02 -8.97 1.32
N LEU A 273 -9.77 -8.57 1.04
CA LEU A 273 -9.41 -7.96 -0.25
C LEU A 273 -8.59 -8.91 -1.15
N VAL A 274 -7.79 -9.80 -0.58
CA VAL A 274 -7.00 -10.74 -1.38
C VAL A 274 -7.75 -12.05 -1.59
N LEU A 275 -8.24 -12.69 -0.51
CA LEU A 275 -8.79 -14.04 -0.57
C LEU A 275 -10.28 -14.08 -0.90
N LYS A 276 -11.10 -13.14 -0.39
CA LYS A 276 -12.53 -13.05 -0.69
C LYS A 276 -12.77 -12.16 -1.92
N GLN A 277 -13.06 -12.78 -3.04
CA GLN A 277 -13.05 -12.10 -4.33
C GLN A 277 -14.26 -11.20 -4.64
N GLU A 278 -15.35 -11.26 -3.89
CA GLU A 278 -16.63 -10.67 -4.30
C GLU A 278 -17.25 -9.69 -3.27
N LYS A 279 -16.52 -9.40 -2.19
CA LYS A 279 -17.09 -8.58 -1.11
C LYS A 279 -17.21 -7.10 -1.46
N PHE A 280 -16.27 -6.57 -2.24
CA PHE A 280 -16.21 -5.15 -2.57
C PHE A 280 -16.09 -4.96 -4.08
N GLN A 281 -16.69 -3.88 -4.56
CA GLN A 281 -16.51 -3.43 -5.93
C GLN A 281 -15.07 -2.93 -6.12
N SER A 282 -14.47 -3.19 -7.29
CA SER A 282 -13.17 -2.61 -7.66
C SER A 282 -13.24 -1.08 -7.58
N GLY A 283 -12.17 -0.44 -7.11
CA GLY A 283 -12.11 0.99 -6.81
C GLY A 283 -12.47 1.33 -5.36
N ALA A 284 -12.93 0.37 -4.55
CA ALA A 284 -13.35 0.64 -3.19
C ALA A 284 -12.19 1.08 -2.28
N TYR A 285 -12.47 2.05 -1.40
CA TYR A 285 -11.64 2.41 -0.26
C TYR A 285 -12.15 1.69 0.97
N VAL A 286 -11.36 0.77 1.53
CA VAL A 286 -11.77 -0.18 2.58
C VAL A 286 -10.91 0.02 3.82
N GLU A 287 -11.50 0.02 5.01
CA GLU A 287 -10.77 0.19 6.27
C GLU A 287 -10.48 -1.15 6.97
N PHE A 288 -9.62 -1.08 7.99
CA PHE A 288 -9.17 -2.21 8.82
C PHE A 288 -10.30 -2.98 9.52
N THR A 289 -11.51 -2.42 9.61
CA THR A 289 -12.71 -3.12 10.11
C THR A 289 -13.34 -4.05 9.07
N GLY A 290 -12.85 -4.03 7.82
CA GLY A 290 -13.42 -4.76 6.69
C GLY A 290 -14.73 -4.17 6.19
N LYS A 291 -14.87 -2.83 6.29
CA LYS A 291 -15.99 -2.02 5.77
C LYS A 291 -15.46 -0.96 4.81
N ILE A 292 -16.36 -0.33 4.06
CA ILE A 292 -16.04 0.87 3.27
C ILE A 292 -15.56 1.95 4.23
N ALA A 293 -14.41 2.54 3.94
CA ALA A 293 -13.82 3.59 4.73
C ALA A 293 -14.52 4.94 4.48
N PRO A 294 -14.65 5.80 5.50
CA PRO A 294 -15.03 7.19 5.28
C PRO A 294 -14.03 7.89 4.36
N ALA A 295 -14.53 8.66 3.40
CA ALA A 295 -13.73 9.40 2.45
C ALA A 295 -14.18 10.86 2.35
N SER A 296 -13.23 11.78 2.16
CA SER A 296 -13.53 13.20 1.95
C SER A 296 -14.30 13.42 0.64
N LYS A 297 -14.99 14.55 0.52
CA LYS A 297 -15.65 14.95 -0.74
C LYS A 297 -14.68 14.95 -1.91
N GLN A 298 -13.43 15.39 -1.69
CA GLN A 298 -12.38 15.37 -2.70
C GLN A 298 -12.02 13.93 -3.10
N ALA A 299 -11.91 13.00 -2.15
CA ALA A 299 -11.50 11.62 -2.42
C ALA A 299 -12.52 10.82 -3.26
N VAL A 300 -13.79 11.21 -3.27
CA VAL A 300 -14.84 10.57 -4.08
C VAL A 300 -15.06 11.21 -5.45
N ASP A 301 -14.32 12.27 -5.78
CA ASP A 301 -14.35 12.90 -7.11
C ASP A 301 -13.62 12.01 -8.13
N LEU A 302 -14.40 11.23 -8.86
CA LEU A 302 -13.86 10.29 -9.85
C LEU A 302 -13.19 10.97 -11.04
N ASP A 303 -13.66 12.15 -11.45
CA ASP A 303 -13.05 12.90 -12.55
C ASP A 303 -11.69 13.46 -12.13
N ALA A 304 -11.57 13.96 -10.89
CA ALA A 304 -10.27 14.34 -10.33
C ALA A 304 -9.33 13.14 -10.24
N ALA A 305 -9.82 11.97 -9.82
CA ALA A 305 -9.04 10.74 -9.76
C ALA A 305 -8.53 10.31 -11.14
N LYS A 306 -9.38 10.37 -12.18
CA LYS A 306 -8.99 10.05 -13.57
C LYS A 306 -7.94 11.03 -14.11
N ARG A 307 -8.12 12.34 -13.88
CA ARG A 307 -7.12 13.35 -14.26
C ARG A 307 -5.80 13.07 -13.55
N PHE A 308 -5.85 12.87 -12.24
CA PHE A 308 -4.66 12.53 -11.44
C PHE A 308 -3.90 11.33 -12.03
N LEU A 309 -4.58 10.21 -12.30
CA LEU A 309 -3.90 8.99 -12.76
C LEU A 309 -3.28 9.18 -14.16
N LYS A 310 -3.98 9.86 -15.07
CA LYS A 310 -3.45 10.24 -16.39
C LYS A 310 -2.17 11.07 -16.25
N ASP A 311 -2.21 12.10 -15.42
CA ASP A 311 -1.09 13.04 -15.25
C ASP A 311 0.08 12.38 -14.52
N ALA A 312 -0.19 11.55 -13.50
CA ALA A 312 0.83 10.78 -12.78
C ALA A 312 1.59 9.82 -13.71
N ARG A 313 0.90 9.16 -14.64
CA ARG A 313 1.55 8.33 -15.69
C ARG A 313 2.42 9.16 -16.63
N SER A 314 1.98 10.37 -16.97
CA SER A 314 2.79 11.27 -17.80
C SER A 314 4.13 11.64 -17.14
N LEU A 315 4.19 11.67 -15.80
CA LEU A 315 5.45 11.87 -15.07
C LEU A 315 6.43 10.70 -15.21
N LEU A 316 5.96 9.51 -15.60
CA LEU A 316 6.80 8.30 -15.78
C LEU A 316 7.40 8.20 -17.19
N VAL A 317 6.92 9.01 -18.13
CA VAL A 317 7.37 8.97 -19.54
C VAL A 317 8.76 9.58 -19.68
N GLY A 318 9.68 8.86 -20.33
CA GLY A 318 11.03 9.34 -20.61
C GLY A 318 12.01 9.29 -19.42
N LEU A 319 11.59 8.73 -18.30
CA LEU A 319 12.49 8.48 -17.15
C LEU A 319 13.20 7.12 -17.30
N PRO A 320 14.43 6.99 -16.76
CA PRO A 320 15.26 5.80 -16.89
C PRO A 320 14.72 4.55 -16.19
#